data_163acb97e08ff59a156f8d6c32682899
#
_entry.id   163acb97e08ff59a156f8d6c32682899
#
_cell.length_a   1.000
_cell.length_b   1.000
_cell.length_c   1.000
_cell.angle_alpha   90.00
_cell.angle_beta   90.00
_cell.angle_gamma   90.00
#
_symmetry.space_group_name_H-M   'P 1'
#
loop_
_entity.id
_entity.type
_entity.pdbx_description
1 polymer ?
#
loop_
_entity_poly.entity_id
_entity_poly.type
_entity_poly.pdbx_seq_one_letter_code
_entity_poly.pdbx_strand_id
1 'polypeptide(L)'
;MMRMTVDCLMTVILLLLMGYSRVGEAAHEWLGISMFLLYIIHHIMNRKWFSGIFKGKYSLFRVVQTVLVILLLITMIGSAVSGMILSKHVFGFLDLKGASSAREIHMLCGYWNFILMSLHLGLHWTMIVKMVSKKLPKDKPVLKWTARITAVLIAGYGIYALAARRIHEYLFGMTKFAFIDLTEPIVLFFLDYLAIMGLFVFISHYTSEGIRKYPKKQTKE
;
A
#
# COMPACT_ATOMS: atom_id res chain seq x y z
N MET A 1 2.92 17.21 11.55
CA MET A 1 1.79 16.40 12.06
C MET A 1 0.80 16.06 10.94
N MET A 2 0.24 17.03 10.22
CA MET A 2 -0.80 16.80 9.18
C MET A 2 -0.44 15.72 8.12
N ARG A 3 0.78 15.73 7.56
CA ARG A 3 1.20 14.71 6.57
C ARG A 3 1.09 13.28 7.11
N MET A 4 1.63 13.06 8.31
CA MET A 4 1.59 11.75 8.96
C MET A 4 0.16 11.29 9.26
N THR A 5 -0.72 12.22 9.64
CA THR A 5 -2.14 11.90 9.85
C THR A 5 -2.81 11.44 8.56
N VAL A 6 -2.55 12.15 7.44
CA VAL A 6 -3.06 11.76 6.11
C VAL A 6 -2.53 10.37 5.72
N ASP A 7 -1.23 10.13 5.87
CA ASP A 7 -0.60 8.85 5.52
C ASP A 7 -1.15 7.69 6.38
N CYS A 8 -1.35 7.91 7.69
CA CYS A 8 -1.97 6.92 8.58
C CYS A 8 -3.44 6.64 8.19
N LEU A 9 -4.23 7.67 7.89
CA LEU A 9 -5.61 7.52 7.46
C LEU A 9 -5.69 6.73 6.15
N MET A 10 -4.84 7.04 5.16
CA MET A 10 -4.76 6.30 3.91
C MET A 10 -4.43 4.82 4.15
N THR A 11 -3.50 4.53 5.07
CA THR A 11 -3.12 3.14 5.40
C THR A 11 -4.29 2.37 6.01
N VAL A 12 -5.03 2.98 6.94
CA VAL A 12 -6.22 2.36 7.57
C VAL A 12 -7.32 2.15 6.54
N ILE A 13 -7.63 3.16 5.73
CA ILE A 13 -8.66 3.05 4.70
C ILE A 13 -8.28 1.99 3.66
N LEU A 14 -7.01 1.89 3.28
CA LEU A 14 -6.54 0.83 2.37
C LEU A 14 -6.86 -0.56 2.91
N LEU A 15 -6.58 -0.83 4.19
CA LEU A 15 -6.90 -2.10 4.81
C LEU A 15 -8.41 -2.37 4.82
N LEU A 16 -9.24 -1.36 5.12
CA LEU A 16 -10.70 -1.49 5.10
C LEU A 16 -11.23 -1.76 3.68
N LEU A 17 -10.64 -1.12 2.66
CA LEU A 17 -10.98 -1.34 1.25
C LEU A 17 -10.71 -2.77 0.78
N MET A 18 -9.69 -3.46 1.33
CA MET A 18 -9.48 -4.89 1.04
C MET A 18 -10.60 -5.77 1.58
N GLY A 19 -11.35 -5.30 2.55
CA GLY A 19 -12.46 -6.00 3.19
C GLY A 19 -13.84 -5.68 2.61
N TYR A 20 -14.01 -5.55 1.28
CA TYR A 20 -15.30 -5.22 0.64
C TYR A 20 -16.49 -5.96 1.26
N SER A 21 -16.40 -7.29 1.39
CA SER A 21 -17.46 -8.14 1.95
C SER A 21 -17.72 -7.95 3.45
N ARG A 22 -16.74 -7.37 4.15
CA ARG A 22 -16.80 -7.15 5.61
C ARG A 22 -17.35 -5.78 5.95
N VAL A 23 -17.03 -4.78 5.13
CA VAL A 23 -17.50 -3.40 5.33
C VAL A 23 -18.83 -3.13 4.62
N GLY A 24 -19.16 -3.93 3.59
CA GLY A 24 -20.37 -3.75 2.77
C GLY A 24 -20.17 -2.80 1.59
N GLU A 25 -21.04 -2.93 0.59
CA GLU A 25 -20.93 -2.24 -0.71
C GLU A 25 -20.94 -0.72 -0.56
N ALA A 26 -21.93 -0.16 0.12
CA ALA A 26 -22.04 1.29 0.30
C ALA A 26 -20.85 1.87 1.07
N ALA A 27 -20.42 1.23 2.15
CA ALA A 27 -19.25 1.69 2.92
C ALA A 27 -17.97 1.60 2.09
N HIS A 28 -17.79 0.56 1.28
CA HIS A 28 -16.65 0.43 0.38
C HIS A 28 -16.58 1.58 -0.64
N GLU A 29 -17.71 1.97 -1.23
CA GLU A 29 -17.77 3.11 -2.18
C GLU A 29 -17.36 4.42 -1.50
N TRP A 30 -17.90 4.73 -0.31
CA TRP A 30 -17.53 5.94 0.45
C TRP A 30 -16.08 5.95 0.91
N LEU A 31 -15.56 4.79 1.34
CA LEU A 31 -14.14 4.62 1.67
C LEU A 31 -13.25 4.83 0.44
N GLY A 32 -13.67 4.35 -0.74
CA GLY A 32 -12.97 4.55 -2.00
C GLY A 32 -12.84 6.02 -2.36
N ILE A 33 -13.94 6.80 -2.24
CA ILE A 33 -13.92 8.25 -2.46
C ILE A 33 -13.01 8.93 -1.45
N SER A 34 -13.14 8.57 -0.18
CA SER A 34 -12.31 9.13 0.89
C SER A 34 -10.82 8.86 0.63
N MET A 35 -10.48 7.65 0.18
CA MET A 35 -9.12 7.29 -0.23
C MET A 35 -8.63 8.18 -1.37
N PHE A 36 -9.45 8.38 -2.41
CA PHE A 36 -9.07 9.17 -3.57
C PHE A 36 -8.87 10.66 -3.21
N LEU A 37 -9.72 11.22 -2.36
CA LEU A 37 -9.56 12.59 -1.84
C LEU A 37 -8.28 12.73 -1.00
N LEU A 38 -8.02 11.80 -0.10
CA LEU A 38 -6.79 11.78 0.69
C LEU A 38 -5.54 11.62 -0.19
N TYR A 39 -5.65 10.81 -1.26
CA TYR A 39 -4.58 10.64 -2.24
C TYR A 39 -4.26 11.97 -2.94
N ILE A 40 -5.25 12.74 -3.36
CA ILE A 40 -5.06 14.08 -3.92
C ILE A 40 -4.39 15.01 -2.90
N ILE A 41 -4.89 15.04 -1.66
CA ILE A 41 -4.31 15.84 -0.57
C ILE A 41 -2.84 15.45 -0.33
N HIS A 42 -2.54 14.15 -0.28
CA HIS A 42 -1.18 13.64 -0.14
C HIS A 42 -0.26 14.17 -1.24
N HIS A 43 -0.70 14.16 -2.50
CA HIS A 43 0.06 14.65 -3.63
C HIS A 43 0.28 16.17 -3.58
N ILE A 44 -0.75 16.93 -3.23
CA ILE A 44 -0.65 18.40 -3.04
C ILE A 44 0.38 18.73 -1.94
N MET A 45 0.33 18.01 -0.83
CA MET A 45 1.28 18.20 0.28
C MET A 45 2.71 17.81 -0.09
N ASN A 46 2.90 16.90 -1.04
CA ASN A 46 4.18 16.42 -1.51
C ASN A 46 4.59 16.99 -2.89
N ARG A 47 3.94 18.08 -3.36
CA ARG A 47 4.18 18.71 -4.68
C ARG A 47 5.64 19.02 -4.98
N LYS A 48 6.46 19.30 -3.96
CA LYS A 48 7.90 19.54 -4.12
C LYS A 48 8.66 18.33 -4.67
N TRP A 49 8.19 17.12 -4.38
CA TRP A 49 8.77 15.90 -4.93
C TRP A 49 8.56 15.83 -6.44
N PHE A 50 7.35 16.15 -6.93
CA PHE A 50 7.05 16.19 -8.37
C PHE A 50 7.89 17.22 -9.13
N SER A 51 8.05 18.43 -8.58
CA SER A 51 8.89 19.46 -9.18
C SER A 51 10.37 19.07 -9.22
N GLY A 52 10.78 18.11 -8.41
CA GLY A 52 12.12 17.56 -8.36
C GLY A 52 12.38 16.38 -9.32
N ILE A 53 11.33 15.72 -9.87
CA ILE A 53 11.48 14.49 -10.65
C ILE A 53 12.52 14.62 -11.76
N PHE A 54 12.50 15.71 -12.53
CA PHE A 54 13.40 15.93 -13.67
C PHE A 54 14.72 16.63 -13.30
N LYS A 55 14.98 16.87 -12.00
CA LYS A 55 16.15 17.62 -11.54
C LYS A 55 17.14 16.74 -10.80
N GLY A 56 18.44 16.98 -11.03
CA GLY A 56 19.56 16.35 -10.31
C GLY A 56 19.88 14.93 -10.74
N LYS A 57 20.91 14.33 -10.10
CA LYS A 57 21.40 12.98 -10.42
C LYS A 57 20.48 11.92 -9.85
N TYR A 58 20.13 10.90 -10.65
CA TYR A 58 19.34 9.76 -10.22
C TYR A 58 20.22 8.70 -9.53
N SER A 59 19.94 8.46 -8.25
CA SER A 59 20.46 7.29 -7.57
C SER A 59 19.53 6.10 -7.79
N LEU A 60 20.02 4.87 -7.63
CA LEU A 60 19.19 3.66 -7.74
C LEU A 60 17.96 3.73 -6.83
N PHE A 61 18.13 4.19 -5.58
CA PHE A 61 17.00 4.39 -4.66
C PHE A 61 15.95 5.33 -5.24
N ARG A 62 16.36 6.43 -5.86
CA ARG A 62 15.45 7.40 -6.46
C ARG A 62 14.72 6.84 -7.67
N VAL A 63 15.39 6.00 -8.48
CA VAL A 63 14.75 5.29 -9.61
C VAL A 63 13.65 4.38 -9.08
N VAL A 64 13.97 3.51 -8.10
CA VAL A 64 12.99 2.60 -7.49
C VAL A 64 11.79 3.37 -6.92
N GLN A 65 12.04 4.45 -6.18
CA GLN A 65 10.98 5.28 -5.62
C GLN A 65 10.10 5.91 -6.71
N THR A 66 10.70 6.43 -7.77
CA THR A 66 9.95 7.08 -8.89
C THR A 66 9.10 6.05 -9.63
N VAL A 67 9.65 4.89 -9.98
CA VAL A 67 8.90 3.81 -10.64
C VAL A 67 7.71 3.37 -9.78
N LEU A 68 7.94 3.16 -8.49
CA LEU A 68 6.88 2.74 -7.56
C LEU A 68 5.75 3.79 -7.48
N VAL A 69 6.08 5.08 -7.42
CA VAL A 69 5.07 6.16 -7.39
C VAL A 69 4.30 6.24 -8.71
N ILE A 70 4.95 6.03 -9.85
CA ILE A 70 4.27 5.99 -11.15
C ILE A 70 3.29 4.81 -11.23
N LEU A 71 3.72 3.62 -10.79
CA LEU A 71 2.86 2.44 -10.76
C LEU A 71 1.65 2.66 -9.82
N LEU A 72 1.87 3.26 -8.65
CA LEU A 72 0.80 3.63 -7.73
C LEU A 72 -0.20 4.61 -8.37
N LEU A 73 0.29 5.61 -9.10
CA LEU A 73 -0.57 6.56 -9.80
C LEU A 73 -1.46 5.84 -10.84
N ILE A 74 -0.86 4.96 -11.65
CA ILE A 74 -1.59 4.20 -12.68
C ILE A 74 -2.65 3.31 -12.04
N THR A 75 -2.29 2.52 -11.02
CA THR A 75 -3.22 1.59 -10.37
C THR A 75 -4.30 2.33 -9.57
N MET A 76 -3.99 3.48 -8.96
CA MET A 76 -4.98 4.30 -8.26
C MET A 76 -6.01 4.91 -9.24
N ILE A 77 -5.57 5.44 -10.38
CA ILE A 77 -6.48 5.94 -11.42
C ILE A 77 -7.33 4.79 -11.96
N GLY A 78 -6.72 3.63 -12.24
CA GLY A 78 -7.43 2.44 -12.69
C GLY A 78 -8.51 1.99 -11.70
N SER A 79 -8.20 1.96 -10.40
CA SER A 79 -9.17 1.63 -9.35
C SER A 79 -10.29 2.68 -9.24
N ALA A 80 -9.97 3.97 -9.36
CA ALA A 80 -10.94 5.04 -9.24
C ALA A 80 -11.93 5.02 -10.43
N VAL A 81 -11.42 4.93 -11.66
CA VAL A 81 -12.26 4.91 -12.88
C VAL A 81 -13.13 3.65 -12.91
N SER A 82 -12.54 2.49 -12.67
CA SER A 82 -13.30 1.24 -12.63
C SER A 82 -14.31 1.21 -11.47
N GLY A 83 -13.95 1.78 -10.32
CA GLY A 83 -14.85 1.93 -9.18
C GLY A 83 -16.05 2.82 -9.47
N MET A 84 -15.86 3.93 -10.20
CA MET A 84 -16.99 4.77 -10.65
C MET A 84 -17.95 4.00 -11.56
N ILE A 85 -17.45 3.17 -12.48
CA ILE A 85 -18.28 2.34 -13.37
C ILE A 85 -19.05 1.28 -12.58
N LEU A 86 -18.51 0.76 -11.51
CA LEU A 86 -19.11 -0.27 -10.66
C LEU A 86 -20.03 0.29 -9.59
N SER A 87 -19.97 1.59 -9.33
CA SER A 87 -20.67 2.25 -8.23
C SER A 87 -22.19 2.19 -8.43
N LYS A 88 -22.90 1.79 -7.37
CA LYS A 88 -24.36 1.75 -7.33
C LYS A 88 -24.95 2.81 -6.40
N HIS A 89 -24.19 3.21 -5.36
CA HIS A 89 -24.68 4.12 -4.32
C HIS A 89 -24.29 5.56 -4.56
N VAL A 90 -23.05 5.82 -5.00
CA VAL A 90 -22.53 7.18 -5.13
C VAL A 90 -22.62 7.69 -6.56
N PHE A 91 -22.17 6.90 -7.54
CA PHE A 91 -22.15 7.26 -8.97
C PHE A 91 -23.19 6.49 -9.79
N GLY A 92 -24.10 5.74 -9.16
CA GLY A 92 -25.13 4.97 -9.83
C GLY A 92 -26.01 5.79 -10.79
N PHE A 93 -26.14 7.11 -10.55
CA PHE A 93 -26.89 8.03 -11.41
C PHE A 93 -26.24 8.24 -12.79
N LEU A 94 -24.96 7.87 -12.98
CA LEU A 94 -24.25 7.99 -14.26
C LEU A 94 -24.57 6.87 -15.25
N ASP A 95 -25.19 5.76 -14.80
CA ASP A 95 -25.56 4.57 -15.59
C ASP A 95 -24.47 4.12 -16.57
N LEU A 96 -23.23 3.99 -16.08
CA LEU A 96 -22.06 3.68 -16.90
C LEU A 96 -22.07 2.20 -17.31
N LYS A 97 -21.85 1.94 -18.60
CA LYS A 97 -21.76 0.58 -19.15
C LYS A 97 -20.35 0.00 -19.00
N GLY A 98 -20.24 -1.35 -19.00
CA GLY A 98 -18.94 -2.03 -18.98
C GLY A 98 -18.56 -2.65 -17.63
N ALA A 99 -19.55 -2.98 -16.79
CA ALA A 99 -19.33 -3.51 -15.44
C ALA A 99 -18.45 -4.77 -15.38
N SER A 100 -18.47 -5.65 -16.40
CA SER A 100 -17.63 -6.87 -16.40
C SER A 100 -16.14 -6.54 -16.45
N SER A 101 -15.71 -5.77 -17.45
CA SER A 101 -14.30 -5.37 -17.60
C SER A 101 -13.86 -4.42 -16.46
N ALA A 102 -14.76 -3.54 -16.01
CA ALA A 102 -14.48 -2.66 -14.88
C ALA A 102 -14.18 -3.45 -13.60
N ARG A 103 -14.90 -4.57 -13.36
CA ARG A 103 -14.66 -5.43 -12.19
C ARG A 103 -13.27 -6.07 -12.24
N GLU A 104 -12.87 -6.60 -13.39
CA GLU A 104 -11.55 -7.21 -13.56
C GLU A 104 -10.44 -6.17 -13.33
N ILE A 105 -10.57 -4.97 -13.91
CA ILE A 105 -9.61 -3.87 -13.72
C ILE A 105 -9.61 -3.40 -12.27
N HIS A 106 -10.76 -3.25 -11.64
CA HIS A 106 -10.87 -2.81 -10.25
C HIS A 106 -10.17 -3.76 -9.29
N MET A 107 -10.41 -5.06 -9.44
CA MET A 107 -9.76 -6.08 -8.62
C MET A 107 -8.24 -6.08 -8.84
N LEU A 108 -7.79 -6.13 -10.10
CA LEU A 108 -6.38 -6.12 -10.44
C LEU A 108 -5.67 -4.88 -9.85
N CYS A 109 -6.22 -3.70 -10.12
CA CYS A 109 -5.67 -2.45 -9.63
C CYS A 109 -5.72 -2.35 -8.09
N GLY A 110 -6.80 -2.82 -7.46
CA GLY A 110 -6.95 -2.82 -6.00
C GLY A 110 -5.89 -3.65 -5.29
N TYR A 111 -5.67 -4.89 -5.75
CA TYR A 111 -4.63 -5.75 -5.17
C TYR A 111 -3.22 -5.24 -5.47
N TRP A 112 -2.94 -4.73 -6.68
CA TRP A 112 -1.67 -4.08 -6.95
C TRP A 112 -1.47 -2.81 -6.12
N ASN A 113 -2.48 -1.97 -5.94
CA ASN A 113 -2.41 -0.82 -5.04
C ASN A 113 -2.02 -1.23 -3.62
N PHE A 114 -2.62 -2.30 -3.10
CA PHE A 114 -2.31 -2.80 -1.77
C PHE A 114 -0.84 -3.18 -1.63
N ILE A 115 -0.28 -3.93 -2.60
CA ILE A 115 1.13 -4.34 -2.59
C ILE A 115 2.06 -3.13 -2.78
N LEU A 116 1.79 -2.29 -3.78
CA LEU A 116 2.62 -1.14 -4.10
C LEU A 116 2.63 -0.09 -2.98
N MET A 117 1.47 0.15 -2.33
CA MET A 117 1.38 1.02 -1.15
C MET A 117 2.16 0.46 0.04
N SER A 118 2.12 -0.86 0.26
CA SER A 118 2.90 -1.52 1.30
C SER A 118 4.39 -1.38 1.05
N LEU A 119 4.85 -1.55 -0.20
CA LEU A 119 6.23 -1.31 -0.60
C LEU A 119 6.62 0.17 -0.43
N HIS A 120 5.74 1.09 -0.82
CA HIS A 120 5.97 2.52 -0.66
C HIS A 120 6.12 2.93 0.81
N LEU A 121 5.26 2.41 1.67
CA LEU A 121 5.35 2.59 3.12
C LEU A 121 6.71 2.08 3.66
N GLY A 122 7.18 0.93 3.17
CA GLY A 122 8.47 0.36 3.52
C GLY A 122 9.67 1.23 3.14
N LEU A 123 9.64 1.92 1.99
CA LEU A 123 10.70 2.89 1.61
C LEU A 123 10.84 4.03 2.63
N HIS A 124 9.74 4.40 3.29
CA HIS A 124 9.69 5.47 4.28
C HIS A 124 9.75 4.97 5.74
N TRP A 125 9.84 3.64 5.95
CA TRP A 125 9.77 3.02 7.27
C TRP A 125 10.83 3.53 8.25
N THR A 126 12.05 3.77 7.78
CA THR A 126 13.13 4.35 8.61
C THR A 126 12.72 5.70 9.22
N MET A 127 11.96 6.51 8.48
CA MET A 127 11.48 7.81 8.98
C MET A 127 10.43 7.60 10.08
N ILE A 128 9.51 6.65 9.90
CA ILE A 128 8.47 6.30 10.88
C ILE A 128 9.13 5.79 12.17
N VAL A 129 10.05 4.84 12.06
CA VAL A 129 10.78 4.30 13.21
C VAL A 129 11.54 5.40 13.96
N LYS A 130 12.19 6.32 13.25
CA LYS A 130 12.90 7.45 13.89
C LYS A 130 11.94 8.40 14.63
N MET A 131 10.72 8.61 14.12
CA MET A 131 9.73 9.44 14.81
C MET A 131 9.20 8.77 16.08
N VAL A 132 8.92 7.47 16.03
CA VAL A 132 8.47 6.70 17.19
C VAL A 132 9.59 6.58 18.22
N SER A 133 10.83 6.29 17.79
CA SER A 133 11.97 6.12 18.69
C SER A 133 12.36 7.39 19.46
N LYS A 134 12.00 8.59 18.95
CA LYS A 134 12.20 9.84 19.71
C LYS A 134 11.37 9.91 20.99
N LYS A 135 10.26 9.16 21.06
CA LYS A 135 9.37 9.09 22.22
C LYS A 135 9.70 7.94 23.17
N LEU A 136 10.63 7.06 22.79
CA LEU A 136 11.04 5.88 23.55
C LEU A 136 12.36 6.15 24.29
N PRO A 137 12.60 5.46 25.43
CA PRO A 137 13.88 5.57 26.15
C PRO A 137 15.05 5.24 25.24
N LYS A 138 16.04 6.15 25.21
CA LYS A 138 17.29 5.95 24.44
C LYS A 138 18.06 4.77 25.04
N ASP A 139 18.66 3.95 24.15
CA ASP A 139 19.66 2.89 24.49
C ASP A 139 19.16 1.63 25.21
N LYS A 140 18.00 1.10 24.80
CA LYS A 140 17.63 -0.27 25.17
C LYS A 140 17.88 -1.22 23.98
N PRO A 141 19.03 -1.98 23.97
CA PRO A 141 19.32 -2.95 22.90
C PRO A 141 18.21 -4.02 22.80
N VAL A 142 17.62 -4.39 23.93
CA VAL A 142 16.47 -5.31 23.99
C VAL A 142 15.31 -4.84 23.10
N LEU A 143 14.94 -3.55 23.15
CA LEU A 143 13.84 -3.01 22.36
C LEU A 143 14.12 -3.09 20.84
N LYS A 144 15.39 -2.90 20.43
CA LYS A 144 15.78 -3.03 19.02
C LYS A 144 15.70 -4.49 18.54
N TRP A 145 16.11 -5.43 19.38
CA TRP A 145 16.06 -6.86 19.07
C TRP A 145 14.63 -7.38 19.05
N THR A 146 13.80 -7.02 20.04
CA THR A 146 12.39 -7.40 20.05
C THR A 146 11.65 -6.86 18.82
N ALA A 147 11.87 -5.61 18.45
CA ALA A 147 11.26 -5.03 17.23
C ALA A 147 11.66 -5.78 15.94
N ARG A 148 12.93 -6.21 15.83
CA ARG A 148 13.39 -7.01 14.69
C ARG A 148 12.76 -8.40 14.65
N ILE A 149 12.74 -9.08 15.80
CA ILE A 149 12.13 -10.43 15.91
C ILE A 149 10.65 -10.35 15.55
N THR A 150 9.92 -9.37 16.11
CA THR A 150 8.52 -9.15 15.79
C THR A 150 8.32 -8.88 14.28
N ALA A 151 9.16 -8.06 13.66
CA ALA A 151 9.09 -7.79 12.23
C ALA A 151 9.31 -9.05 11.38
N VAL A 152 10.26 -9.93 11.78
CA VAL A 152 10.49 -11.22 11.10
C VAL A 152 9.31 -12.17 11.28
N LEU A 153 8.73 -12.24 12.47
CA LEU A 153 7.54 -13.08 12.73
C LEU A 153 6.34 -12.60 11.92
N ILE A 154 6.09 -11.29 11.87
CA ILE A 154 5.01 -10.70 11.03
C ILE A 154 5.27 -11.01 9.55
N ALA A 155 6.50 -10.85 9.06
CA ALA A 155 6.84 -11.15 7.67
C ALA A 155 6.69 -12.64 7.36
N GLY A 156 7.09 -13.53 8.26
CA GLY A 156 6.90 -14.98 8.12
C GLY A 156 5.42 -15.37 8.05
N TYR A 157 4.60 -14.85 8.96
CA TYR A 157 3.16 -15.06 8.92
C TYR A 157 2.53 -14.43 7.66
N GLY A 158 3.04 -13.28 7.22
CA GLY A 158 2.61 -12.62 5.97
C GLY A 158 2.84 -13.47 4.73
N ILE A 159 3.91 -14.28 4.66
CA ILE A 159 4.14 -15.25 3.57
C ILE A 159 3.05 -16.32 3.59
N TYR A 160 2.74 -16.87 4.77
CA TYR A 160 1.67 -17.84 4.92
C TYR A 160 0.32 -17.24 4.51
N ALA A 161 -0.04 -16.07 5.02
CA ALA A 161 -1.28 -15.39 4.71
C ALA A 161 -1.42 -15.05 3.21
N LEU A 162 -0.32 -14.62 2.56
CA LEU A 162 -0.28 -14.34 1.11
C LEU A 162 -0.62 -15.59 0.29
N ALA A 163 -0.11 -16.75 0.69
CA ALA A 163 -0.39 -18.02 0.03
C ALA A 163 -1.81 -18.51 0.35
N ALA A 164 -2.21 -18.49 1.63
CA ALA A 164 -3.53 -18.94 2.10
C ALA A 164 -4.67 -18.12 1.47
N ARG A 165 -4.49 -16.80 1.33
CA ARG A 165 -5.44 -15.89 0.67
C ARG A 165 -5.36 -15.91 -0.85
N ARG A 166 -4.47 -16.72 -1.44
CA ARG A 166 -4.29 -16.84 -2.90
C ARG A 166 -4.11 -15.48 -3.59
N ILE A 167 -3.42 -14.54 -2.93
CA ILE A 167 -3.28 -13.15 -3.41
C ILE A 167 -2.69 -13.08 -4.83
N HIS A 168 -1.82 -14.04 -5.19
CA HIS A 168 -1.24 -14.13 -6.53
C HIS A 168 -2.30 -14.25 -7.63
N GLU A 169 -3.43 -14.91 -7.39
CA GLU A 169 -4.49 -15.07 -8.40
C GLU A 169 -5.14 -13.73 -8.76
N TYR A 170 -5.29 -12.85 -7.77
CA TYR A 170 -5.82 -11.51 -7.99
C TYR A 170 -4.78 -10.60 -8.67
N LEU A 171 -3.50 -10.73 -8.31
CA LEU A 171 -2.42 -9.95 -8.91
C LEU A 171 -2.19 -10.27 -10.39
N PHE A 172 -2.45 -11.50 -10.81
CA PHE A 172 -2.30 -11.93 -12.19
C PHE A 172 -3.63 -12.05 -12.96
N GLY A 173 -4.75 -11.60 -12.36
CA GLY A 173 -6.05 -11.63 -13.02
C GLY A 173 -6.56 -13.05 -13.32
N MET A 174 -6.11 -14.06 -12.56
CA MET A 174 -6.50 -15.47 -12.76
C MET A 174 -7.92 -15.75 -12.29
N THR A 175 -8.46 -14.89 -11.43
CA THR A 175 -9.83 -15.00 -10.91
C THR A 175 -10.61 -13.71 -11.13
N LYS A 176 -11.91 -13.84 -11.45
CA LYS A 176 -12.82 -12.72 -11.70
C LYS A 176 -13.68 -12.38 -10.48
N PHE A 177 -13.63 -13.19 -9.45
CA PHE A 177 -14.44 -13.05 -8.25
C PHE A 177 -13.59 -13.21 -7.01
N ALA A 178 -13.85 -12.39 -5.98
CA ALA A 178 -13.24 -12.56 -4.68
C ALA A 178 -13.90 -13.74 -3.96
N PHE A 179 -13.10 -14.74 -3.60
CA PHE A 179 -13.57 -15.82 -2.71
C PHE A 179 -13.65 -15.30 -1.28
N ILE A 180 -14.85 -15.35 -0.72
CA ILE A 180 -15.12 -14.78 0.58
C ILE A 180 -15.73 -15.88 1.46
N ASP A 181 -15.02 -16.23 2.51
CA ASP A 181 -15.58 -17.04 3.58
C ASP A 181 -16.20 -16.12 4.64
N LEU A 182 -17.53 -16.01 4.64
CA LEU A 182 -18.26 -15.18 5.60
C LEU A 182 -18.26 -15.76 7.01
N THR A 183 -17.87 -17.03 7.20
CA THR A 183 -17.82 -17.70 8.51
C THR A 183 -16.56 -17.36 9.27
N GLU A 184 -15.52 -16.87 8.57
CA GLU A 184 -14.27 -16.46 9.18
C GLU A 184 -14.46 -15.23 10.09
N PRO A 185 -13.86 -15.19 11.29
CA PRO A 185 -13.84 -14.01 12.14
C PRO A 185 -13.19 -12.80 11.44
N ILE A 186 -13.86 -11.65 11.47
CA ILE A 186 -13.42 -10.41 10.81
C ILE A 186 -12.01 -9.98 11.26
N VAL A 187 -11.65 -10.27 12.51
CA VAL A 187 -10.34 -9.95 13.08
C VAL A 187 -9.23 -10.73 12.37
N LEU A 188 -9.43 -12.03 12.12
CA LEU A 188 -8.47 -12.89 11.42
C LEU A 188 -8.27 -12.39 9.98
N PHE A 189 -9.36 -12.05 9.31
CA PHE A 189 -9.29 -11.46 7.97
C PHE A 189 -8.34 -10.24 7.92
N PHE A 190 -8.56 -9.25 8.80
CA PHE A 190 -7.72 -8.05 8.81
C PHE A 190 -6.30 -8.30 9.33
N LEU A 191 -6.10 -9.27 10.22
CA LEU A 191 -4.75 -9.67 10.67
C LEU A 191 -3.93 -10.24 9.51
N ASP A 192 -4.52 -11.04 8.64
CA ASP A 192 -3.83 -11.58 7.46
C ASP A 192 -3.41 -10.45 6.51
N TYR A 193 -4.32 -9.53 6.18
CA TYR A 193 -3.96 -8.39 5.32
C TYR A 193 -2.93 -7.47 5.98
N LEU A 194 -3.00 -7.26 7.28
CA LEU A 194 -1.99 -6.50 8.03
C LEU A 194 -0.63 -7.20 8.00
N ALA A 195 -0.59 -8.51 8.11
CA ALA A 195 0.64 -9.29 8.04
C ALA A 195 1.23 -9.30 6.62
N ILE A 196 0.39 -9.40 5.58
CA ILE A 196 0.82 -9.28 4.17
C ILE A 196 1.41 -7.87 3.93
N MET A 197 0.75 -6.81 4.42
CA MET A 197 1.30 -5.45 4.37
C MET A 197 2.65 -5.39 5.08
N GLY A 198 2.77 -5.96 6.28
CA GLY A 198 4.00 -6.04 7.06
C GLY A 198 5.13 -6.75 6.31
N LEU A 199 4.83 -7.82 5.58
CA LEU A 199 5.79 -8.53 4.72
C LEU A 199 6.38 -7.59 3.66
N PHE A 200 5.54 -6.87 2.91
CA PHE A 200 6.02 -5.99 1.84
C PHE A 200 6.71 -4.73 2.39
N VAL A 201 6.28 -4.21 3.53
CA VAL A 201 7.00 -3.17 4.28
C VAL A 201 8.39 -3.66 4.69
N PHE A 202 8.50 -4.88 5.22
CA PHE A 202 9.76 -5.49 5.60
C PHE A 202 10.70 -5.63 4.41
N ILE A 203 10.25 -6.23 3.31
CA ILE A 203 11.04 -6.40 2.09
C ILE A 203 11.55 -5.04 1.59
N SER A 204 10.66 -4.08 1.44
CA SER A 204 11.01 -2.75 0.91
C SER A 204 11.96 -1.99 1.83
N HIS A 205 11.74 -2.05 3.15
CA HIS A 205 12.61 -1.40 4.13
C HIS A 205 14.05 -1.91 4.04
N TYR A 206 14.26 -3.23 4.14
CA TYR A 206 15.61 -3.79 4.13
C TYR A 206 16.29 -3.68 2.76
N THR A 207 15.55 -3.85 1.67
CA THR A 207 16.08 -3.62 0.32
C THR A 207 16.52 -2.17 0.13
N SER A 208 15.71 -1.21 0.58
CA SER A 208 16.04 0.22 0.48
C SER A 208 17.25 0.59 1.33
N GLU A 209 17.41 0.01 2.52
CA GLU A 209 18.62 0.20 3.33
C GLU A 209 19.86 -0.39 2.66
N GLY A 210 19.75 -1.57 2.04
CA GLY A 210 20.80 -2.18 1.25
C GLY A 210 21.24 -1.25 0.10
N ILE A 211 20.30 -0.79 -0.72
CA ILE A 211 20.57 0.12 -1.85
C ILE A 211 21.27 1.41 -1.39
N ARG A 212 20.86 1.98 -0.26
CA ARG A 212 21.47 3.23 0.27
C ARG A 212 22.88 3.03 0.80
N LYS A 213 23.24 1.82 1.27
CA LYS A 213 24.56 1.49 1.79
C LYS A 213 25.59 1.18 0.70
N TYR A 214 25.14 0.81 -0.51
CA TYR A 214 26.05 0.58 -1.63
C TYR A 214 26.68 1.93 -2.06
N PRO A 215 28.00 2.12 -1.84
CA PRO A 215 28.67 3.35 -2.26
C PRO A 215 28.62 3.43 -3.79
N LYS A 216 28.33 4.63 -4.31
CA LYS A 216 28.59 4.93 -5.71
C LYS A 216 30.05 4.61 -5.97
N LYS A 217 30.35 3.59 -6.81
CA LYS A 217 31.65 3.53 -7.46
C LYS A 217 31.83 4.88 -8.14
N GLN A 218 32.72 5.73 -7.58
CA GLN A 218 33.18 6.91 -8.28
C GLN A 218 33.88 6.39 -9.53
N THR A 219 33.26 6.55 -10.68
CA THR A 219 33.95 6.52 -11.96
C THR A 219 34.91 7.70 -11.89
N LYS A 220 36.16 7.44 -11.48
CA LYS A 220 37.28 8.32 -11.76
C LYS A 220 37.54 8.17 -13.24
N GLU A 221 37.09 9.10 -14.02
CA GLU A 221 37.63 9.47 -15.30
C GLU A 221 38.22 10.91 -15.18
#